data_881f7f1f3bcd9653be324b84e83798e9
#
_entry.id   881f7f1f3bcd9653be324b84e83798e9
#
_cell.length_a   1.000
_cell.length_b   1.000
_cell.length_c   1.000
_cell.angle_alpha   90.00
_cell.angle_beta   90.00
_cell.angle_gamma   90.00
#
_symmetry.space_group_name_H-M   'P 1'
#
loop_
_entity.id
_entity.type
_entity.pdbx_description
1 polymer ?
#
loop_
_entity_poly.entity_id
_entity_poly.type
_entity_poly.pdbx_seq_one_letter_code
_entity_poly.pdbx_strand_id
1 'polypeptide(L)'
;MQYLCIAKVIILFEMRIKLRKINNNAVLGACVIVMMTLCVLSICQPLIFQKRMKGREAEVKARLMLIREAEEKYKDKHGVYTGDFNTLVKGKYLKADDQFIPYSEGKKFSLAATTIVSKSGKQIPLMECGAAYEDFLDGLDENAIQEITEQANYAGEYPGLKIGDITTDNNNAGNW
;
A
#
# COMPACT_ATOMS: atom_id res chain seq x y z
N MET A 1 -5.46 -10.40 18.69
CA MET A 1 -4.75 -10.95 19.88
C MET A 1 -4.22 -9.89 20.85
N GLN A 2 -3.92 -8.70 20.40
CA GLN A 2 -3.36 -7.61 21.26
C GLN A 2 -4.38 -7.03 22.27
N TYR A 3 -5.65 -6.94 21.93
CA TYR A 3 -6.70 -6.44 22.84
C TYR A 3 -6.98 -7.37 24.03
N LEU A 4 -6.73 -8.67 23.88
CA LEU A 4 -6.86 -9.64 24.99
C LEU A 4 -5.76 -9.47 26.04
N CYS A 5 -4.58 -8.98 25.63
CA CYS A 5 -3.46 -8.73 26.55
C CYS A 5 -3.71 -7.47 27.39
N ILE A 6 -4.28 -6.43 26.77
CA ILE A 6 -4.62 -5.16 27.46
C ILE A 6 -5.76 -5.38 28.45
N ALA A 7 -6.79 -6.15 28.05
CA ALA A 7 -7.89 -6.51 28.96
C ALA A 7 -7.39 -7.33 30.18
N LYS A 8 -6.45 -8.27 29.98
CA LYS A 8 -5.85 -9.03 31.10
C LYS A 8 -5.02 -8.16 32.04
N VAL A 9 -4.31 -7.15 31.52
CA VAL A 9 -3.54 -6.22 32.35
C VAL A 9 -4.47 -5.33 33.16
N ILE A 10 -5.58 -4.88 32.61
CA ILE A 10 -6.59 -4.08 33.33
C ILE A 10 -7.26 -4.91 34.43
N ILE A 11 -7.64 -6.17 34.15
CA ILE A 11 -8.27 -7.07 35.13
C ILE A 11 -7.28 -7.45 36.25
N LEU A 12 -5.99 -7.67 35.94
CA LEU A 12 -4.95 -7.95 36.97
C LEU A 12 -4.63 -6.73 37.81
N PHE A 13 -4.83 -5.52 37.30
CA PHE A 13 -4.65 -4.28 38.07
C PHE A 13 -5.81 -4.07 39.05
N GLU A 14 -7.02 -4.43 38.69
CA GLU A 14 -8.19 -4.37 39.61
C GLU A 14 -8.12 -5.37 40.73
N MET A 15 -7.52 -6.55 40.58
CA MET A 15 -7.49 -7.59 41.63
C MET A 15 -6.46 -7.37 42.75
N ARG A 16 -5.58 -6.39 42.64
CA ARG A 16 -4.56 -6.12 43.67
C ARG A 16 -4.71 -4.82 44.50
N ILE A 17 -5.79 -4.07 44.29
CA ILE A 17 -6.08 -2.91 45.14
C ILE A 17 -6.79 -3.38 46.42
N LYS A 18 -6.03 -3.90 47.37
CA LYS A 18 -6.46 -3.99 48.75
C LYS A 18 -6.76 -2.55 49.20
N LEU A 19 -8.00 -2.22 49.44
CA LEU A 19 -8.53 -0.93 49.91
C LEU A 19 -7.81 -0.40 51.15
N ARG A 20 -6.61 0.06 51.02
CA ARG A 20 -5.98 0.98 51.92
C ARG A 20 -6.55 2.35 51.57
N LYS A 21 -7.12 3.08 52.55
CA LYS A 21 -7.73 4.40 52.44
C LYS A 21 -7.05 5.25 51.37
N ILE A 22 -7.50 5.09 50.07
CA ILE A 22 -6.87 5.71 48.92
C ILE A 22 -7.36 7.14 48.91
N ASN A 23 -6.45 8.07 48.88
CA ASN A 23 -6.77 9.48 48.74
C ASN A 23 -7.44 9.69 47.36
N ASN A 24 -8.68 10.18 47.33
CA ASN A 24 -9.45 10.40 46.09
C ASN A 24 -8.64 11.16 45.04
N ASN A 25 -7.76 12.07 45.46
CA ASN A 25 -6.90 12.82 44.55
C ASN A 25 -5.83 11.94 43.87
N ALA A 26 -5.34 10.91 44.55
CA ALA A 26 -4.38 9.97 43.96
C ALA A 26 -5.05 9.06 42.90
N VAL A 27 -6.29 8.64 43.15
CA VAL A 27 -7.09 7.87 42.17
C VAL A 27 -7.40 8.73 40.93
N LEU A 28 -7.82 9.97 41.15
CA LEU A 28 -8.08 10.90 40.09
C LEU A 28 -6.84 11.17 39.21
N GLY A 29 -5.67 11.38 39.89
CA GLY A 29 -4.40 11.55 39.20
C GLY A 29 -4.00 10.32 38.36
N ALA A 30 -4.18 9.11 38.91
CA ALA A 30 -3.94 7.88 38.15
C ALA A 30 -4.85 7.74 36.95
N CYS A 31 -6.14 8.04 37.08
CA CYS A 31 -7.08 8.04 35.94
C CYS A 31 -6.68 9.02 34.84
N VAL A 32 -6.24 10.22 35.19
CA VAL A 32 -5.77 11.22 34.22
C VAL A 32 -4.53 10.72 33.48
N ILE A 33 -3.56 10.11 34.18
CA ILE A 33 -2.36 9.55 33.54
C ILE A 33 -2.74 8.42 32.56
N VAL A 34 -3.63 7.51 32.96
CA VAL A 34 -4.11 6.43 32.09
C VAL A 34 -4.80 7.00 30.85
N MET A 35 -5.69 7.97 31.01
CA MET A 35 -6.37 8.60 29.90
C MET A 35 -5.41 9.32 28.94
N MET A 36 -4.42 10.05 29.47
CA MET A 36 -3.38 10.68 28.66
C MET A 36 -2.55 9.65 27.89
N THR A 37 -2.18 8.55 28.52
CA THR A 37 -1.43 7.47 27.86
C THR A 37 -2.22 6.84 26.74
N LEU A 38 -3.53 6.57 26.95
CA LEU A 38 -4.42 6.04 25.91
C LEU A 38 -4.58 7.01 24.74
N CYS A 39 -4.72 8.30 25.00
CA CYS A 39 -4.78 9.34 23.97
C CYS A 39 -3.50 9.37 23.12
N VAL A 40 -2.33 9.36 23.77
CA VAL A 40 -1.04 9.35 23.06
C VAL A 40 -0.89 8.11 22.18
N LEU A 41 -1.19 6.93 22.72
CA LEU A 41 -1.13 5.68 21.95
C LEU A 41 -2.08 5.68 20.75
N SER A 42 -3.30 6.21 20.94
CA SER A 42 -4.30 6.30 19.88
C SER A 42 -3.86 7.20 18.72
N ILE A 43 -3.07 8.23 18.97
CA ILE A 43 -2.58 9.16 17.94
C ILE A 43 -1.28 8.65 17.30
N CYS A 44 -0.40 8.04 18.07
CA CYS A 44 0.91 7.61 17.57
C CYS A 44 0.82 6.45 16.57
N GLN A 45 -0.11 5.50 16.75
CA GLN A 45 -0.22 4.33 15.87
C GLN A 45 -0.52 4.71 14.41
N PRO A 46 -1.54 5.52 14.09
CA PRO A 46 -1.83 5.89 12.71
C PRO A 46 -0.71 6.71 12.08
N LEU A 47 0.00 7.55 12.85
CA LEU A 47 1.13 8.33 12.33
C LEU A 47 2.30 7.44 11.91
N ILE A 48 2.61 6.40 12.70
CA ILE A 48 3.67 5.44 12.39
C ILE A 48 3.30 4.63 11.14
N PHE A 49 2.05 4.17 11.04
CA PHE A 49 1.55 3.48 9.86
C PHE A 49 1.69 4.33 8.61
N GLN A 50 1.18 5.57 8.62
CA GLN A 50 1.27 6.49 7.47
C GLN A 50 2.72 6.77 7.05
N LYS A 51 3.64 6.94 8.01
CA LYS A 51 5.05 7.16 7.69
C LYS A 51 5.67 5.95 7.00
N ARG A 52 5.40 4.73 7.48
CA ARG A 52 5.89 3.49 6.86
C ARG A 52 5.26 3.26 5.49
N MET A 53 3.95 3.48 5.37
CA MET A 53 3.22 3.38 4.10
C MET A 53 3.83 4.32 3.05
N LYS A 54 4.00 5.61 3.35
CA LYS A 54 4.63 6.59 2.42
C LYS A 54 6.04 6.19 2.00
N GLY A 55 6.83 5.61 2.91
CA GLY A 55 8.16 5.09 2.56
C GLY A 55 8.09 3.96 1.55
N ARG A 56 7.23 2.96 1.78
CA ARG A 56 7.03 1.84 0.85
C ARG A 56 6.42 2.25 -0.49
N GLU A 57 5.44 3.17 -0.45
CA GLU A 57 4.87 3.75 -1.68
C GLU A 57 5.93 4.42 -2.55
N ALA A 58 6.86 5.16 -1.95
CA ALA A 58 7.92 5.82 -2.71
C ALA A 58 8.78 4.82 -3.48
N GLU A 59 9.11 3.68 -2.87
CA GLU A 59 9.89 2.62 -3.54
C GLU A 59 9.07 1.91 -4.62
N VAL A 60 7.78 1.63 -4.37
CA VAL A 60 6.88 1.03 -5.37
C VAL A 60 6.70 1.98 -6.55
N LYS A 61 6.47 3.28 -6.31
CA LYS A 61 6.38 4.31 -7.36
C LYS A 61 7.65 4.37 -8.20
N ALA A 62 8.81 4.34 -7.56
CA ALA A 62 10.09 4.32 -8.28
C ALA A 62 10.21 3.11 -9.22
N ARG A 63 9.82 1.90 -8.77
CA ARG A 63 9.83 0.71 -9.63
C ARG A 63 8.78 0.76 -10.74
N LEU A 64 7.57 1.23 -10.45
CA LEU A 64 6.56 1.44 -11.49
C LEU A 64 7.06 2.38 -12.59
N MET A 65 7.80 3.45 -12.23
CA MET A 65 8.40 4.35 -13.22
C MET A 65 9.49 3.67 -14.07
N LEU A 66 10.29 2.76 -13.48
CA LEU A 66 11.26 1.97 -14.25
C LEU A 66 10.57 1.00 -15.23
N ILE A 67 9.48 0.37 -14.81
CA ILE A 67 8.69 -0.52 -15.67
C ILE A 67 8.06 0.29 -16.81
N ARG A 68 7.50 1.47 -16.52
CA ARG A 68 6.99 2.40 -17.53
C ARG A 68 8.06 2.74 -18.57
N GLU A 69 9.24 3.13 -18.14
CA GLU A 69 10.35 3.47 -19.03
C GLU A 69 10.78 2.28 -19.91
N ALA A 70 10.79 1.07 -19.33
CA ALA A 70 11.10 -0.15 -20.06
C ALA A 70 10.07 -0.47 -21.16
N GLU A 71 8.79 -0.35 -20.84
CA GLU A 71 7.68 -0.55 -21.77
C GLU A 71 7.65 0.54 -22.87
N GLU A 72 7.93 1.80 -22.53
CA GLU A 72 8.04 2.89 -23.50
C GLU A 72 9.19 2.64 -24.49
N LYS A 73 10.38 2.23 -24.00
CA LYS A 73 11.50 1.84 -24.86
C LYS A 73 11.18 0.63 -25.77
N TYR A 74 10.41 -0.32 -25.24
CA TYR A 74 9.95 -1.46 -26.05
C TYR A 74 9.00 -1.00 -27.13
N LYS A 75 8.00 -0.17 -26.78
CA LYS A 75 7.04 0.41 -27.73
C LYS A 75 7.71 1.21 -28.83
N ASP A 76 8.74 2.00 -28.54
CA ASP A 76 9.46 2.80 -29.51
C ASP A 76 10.09 1.92 -30.62
N LYS A 77 10.48 0.68 -30.29
CA LYS A 77 11.06 -0.25 -31.25
C LYS A 77 10.04 -1.14 -31.98
N HIS A 78 8.98 -1.51 -31.27
CA HIS A 78 8.03 -2.53 -31.74
C HIS A 78 6.66 -1.97 -32.09
N GLY A 79 6.40 -0.70 -31.77
CA GLY A 79 5.12 -0.02 -32.04
C GLY A 79 3.99 -0.36 -31.04
N VAL A 80 4.22 -1.33 -30.16
CA VAL A 80 3.24 -1.78 -29.15
C VAL A 80 3.94 -2.05 -27.81
N TYR A 81 3.19 -2.03 -26.72
CA TYR A 81 3.65 -2.49 -25.41
C TYR A 81 3.65 -4.02 -25.36
N THR A 82 4.52 -4.62 -24.50
CA THR A 82 4.61 -6.09 -24.45
C THR A 82 3.71 -6.72 -23.39
N GLY A 83 3.46 -6.07 -22.27
CA GLY A 83 2.71 -6.65 -21.15
C GLY A 83 3.32 -7.94 -20.57
N ASP A 84 4.57 -8.27 -20.90
CA ASP A 84 5.26 -9.47 -20.42
C ASP A 84 6.66 -9.15 -19.90
N PHE A 85 6.86 -9.37 -18.60
CA PHE A 85 8.14 -9.15 -17.94
C PHE A 85 9.28 -10.00 -18.51
N ASN A 86 8.99 -11.24 -18.96
CA ASN A 86 10.04 -12.09 -19.53
C ASN A 86 10.61 -11.48 -20.82
N THR A 87 9.76 -10.87 -21.63
CA THR A 87 10.16 -10.18 -22.86
C THR A 87 11.00 -8.95 -22.54
N LEU A 88 10.60 -8.14 -21.54
CA LEU A 88 11.35 -6.97 -21.10
C LEU A 88 12.72 -7.34 -20.53
N VAL A 89 12.81 -8.37 -19.71
CA VAL A 89 14.07 -8.83 -19.09
C VAL A 89 14.99 -9.45 -20.14
N LYS A 90 14.50 -10.34 -21.01
CA LYS A 90 15.29 -10.94 -22.10
C LYS A 90 15.80 -9.88 -23.09
N GLY A 91 14.98 -8.87 -23.37
CA GLY A 91 15.34 -7.75 -24.22
C GLY A 91 16.25 -6.72 -23.56
N LYS A 92 16.63 -6.92 -22.28
CA LYS A 92 17.45 -6.00 -21.47
C LYS A 92 16.87 -4.59 -21.32
N TYR A 93 15.53 -4.45 -21.42
CA TYR A 93 14.82 -3.21 -21.13
C TYR A 93 14.61 -3.01 -19.63
N LEU A 94 14.45 -4.12 -18.88
CA LEU A 94 14.22 -4.13 -17.44
C LEU A 94 15.18 -5.12 -16.76
N LYS A 95 15.61 -4.81 -15.54
CA LYS A 95 16.36 -5.76 -14.71
C LYS A 95 15.41 -6.81 -14.13
N ALA A 96 15.91 -8.04 -13.95
CA ALA A 96 15.10 -9.14 -13.43
C ALA A 96 14.50 -8.86 -12.04
N ASP A 97 15.21 -8.10 -11.20
CA ASP A 97 14.75 -7.77 -9.84
C ASP A 97 13.64 -6.72 -9.82
N ASP A 98 13.56 -5.87 -10.85
CA ASP A 98 12.61 -4.76 -10.89
C ASP A 98 11.17 -5.20 -11.24
N GLN A 99 10.97 -6.47 -11.64
CA GLN A 99 9.65 -7.05 -11.86
C GLN A 99 8.91 -7.42 -10.55
N PHE A 100 9.64 -7.44 -9.41
CA PHE A 100 9.07 -7.84 -8.13
C PHE A 100 8.66 -6.62 -7.30
N ILE A 101 7.51 -6.73 -6.64
CA ILE A 101 6.98 -5.72 -5.74
C ILE A 101 7.86 -5.67 -4.50
N PRO A 102 8.37 -4.49 -4.09
CA PRO A 102 9.09 -4.33 -2.82
C PRO A 102 8.22 -4.74 -1.63
N TYR A 103 8.85 -5.35 -0.62
CA TYR A 103 8.19 -5.80 0.61
C TYR A 103 7.12 -6.89 0.45
N SER A 104 6.94 -7.43 -0.75
CA SER A 104 6.14 -8.62 -0.99
C SER A 104 7.05 -9.85 -1.01
N GLU A 105 6.57 -10.99 -0.60
CA GLU A 105 7.32 -12.26 -0.60
C GLU A 105 7.60 -12.79 -2.03
N GLY A 106 8.17 -11.90 -2.89
CA GLY A 106 8.50 -12.25 -4.27
C GLY A 106 7.32 -12.19 -5.25
N LYS A 107 6.25 -11.49 -4.92
CA LYS A 107 5.14 -11.22 -5.84
C LYS A 107 5.60 -10.25 -6.93
N LYS A 108 5.13 -10.49 -8.15
CA LYS A 108 5.39 -9.60 -9.29
C LYS A 108 4.32 -8.53 -9.40
N PHE A 109 4.71 -7.38 -9.98
CA PHE A 109 3.71 -6.42 -10.43
C PHE A 109 2.73 -7.05 -11.39
N SER A 110 1.47 -6.60 -11.36
CA SER A 110 0.53 -6.91 -12.43
C SER A 110 0.89 -6.06 -13.65
N LEU A 111 1.12 -6.68 -14.80
CA LEU A 111 1.44 -5.97 -16.03
C LEU A 111 0.50 -6.47 -17.12
N ALA A 112 -0.17 -5.56 -17.79
CA ALA A 112 -1.05 -5.84 -18.90
C ALA A 112 -0.81 -4.82 -20.04
N ALA A 113 -0.93 -5.28 -21.28
CA ALA A 113 -0.89 -4.41 -22.44
C ALA A 113 -1.98 -4.81 -23.43
N THR A 114 -2.50 -3.84 -24.15
CA THR A 114 -3.51 -4.02 -25.18
C THR A 114 -3.34 -2.97 -26.28
N THR A 115 -4.02 -3.17 -27.39
CA THR A 115 -4.11 -2.17 -28.46
C THR A 115 -5.57 -1.94 -28.79
N ILE A 116 -6.02 -0.71 -28.66
CA ILE A 116 -7.37 -0.32 -29.05
C ILE A 116 -7.34 0.35 -30.42
N VAL A 117 -8.45 0.23 -31.17
CA VAL A 117 -8.61 0.91 -32.43
C VAL A 117 -9.52 2.12 -32.23
N SER A 118 -8.99 3.31 -32.48
CA SER A 118 -9.74 4.56 -32.43
C SER A 118 -10.83 4.59 -33.51
N LYS A 119 -11.83 5.45 -33.35
CA LYS A 119 -12.89 5.71 -34.36
C LYS A 119 -12.32 6.12 -35.72
N SER A 120 -11.11 6.66 -35.75
CA SER A 120 -10.38 7.03 -36.97
C SER A 120 -9.60 5.87 -37.60
N GLY A 121 -9.67 4.65 -37.05
CA GLY A 121 -8.89 3.50 -37.49
C GLY A 121 -7.43 3.47 -36.99
N LYS A 122 -7.02 4.45 -36.18
CA LYS A 122 -5.66 4.49 -35.63
C LYS A 122 -5.54 3.49 -34.45
N GLN A 123 -4.51 2.66 -34.49
CA GLN A 123 -4.14 1.79 -33.37
C GLN A 123 -3.47 2.59 -32.27
N ILE A 124 -3.95 2.44 -31.04
CA ILE A 124 -3.43 3.08 -29.85
C ILE A 124 -3.01 1.97 -28.89
N PRO A 125 -1.70 1.74 -28.70
CA PRO A 125 -1.23 0.79 -27.71
C PRO A 125 -1.41 1.37 -26.30
N LEU A 126 -1.94 0.57 -25.40
CA LEU A 126 -2.16 0.90 -23.99
C LEU A 126 -1.46 -0.11 -23.10
N MET A 127 -1.02 0.32 -21.95
CA MET A 127 -0.49 -0.53 -20.90
C MET A 127 -1.05 -0.16 -19.53
N GLU A 128 -1.03 -1.12 -18.61
CA GLU A 128 -1.32 -0.90 -17.21
C GLU A 128 -0.36 -1.74 -16.37
N CYS A 129 0.22 -1.14 -15.36
CA CYS A 129 1.04 -1.86 -14.39
C CYS A 129 0.71 -1.40 -12.98
N GLY A 130 0.54 -2.33 -12.04
CA GLY A 130 0.13 -1.99 -10.68
C GLY A 130 0.59 -2.97 -9.62
N ALA A 131 0.47 -2.51 -8.36
CA ALA A 131 0.66 -3.28 -7.14
C ALA A 131 -0.45 -2.92 -6.15
N ALA A 132 -1.12 -3.92 -5.58
CA ALA A 132 -2.17 -3.71 -4.59
C ALA A 132 -1.57 -3.30 -3.23
N TYR A 133 -2.33 -2.59 -2.41
CA TYR A 133 -1.93 -2.22 -1.04
C TYR A 133 -1.56 -3.45 -0.22
N GLU A 134 -2.32 -4.53 -0.33
CA GLU A 134 -2.09 -5.78 0.38
C GLU A 134 -0.73 -6.42 0.04
N ASP A 135 -0.20 -6.18 -1.17
CA ASP A 135 1.05 -6.78 -1.60
C ASP A 135 2.27 -6.06 -1.01
N PHE A 136 2.32 -4.74 -1.04
CA PHE A 136 3.51 -4.00 -0.60
C PHE A 136 3.43 -3.44 0.81
N LEU A 137 2.25 -3.49 1.46
CA LEU A 137 2.08 -3.12 2.86
C LEU A 137 2.07 -4.33 3.80
N ASP A 138 2.28 -5.54 3.26
CA ASP A 138 2.34 -6.77 4.05
C ASP A 138 3.25 -6.64 5.29
N GLY A 139 2.80 -7.19 6.41
CA GLY A 139 3.47 -7.05 7.72
C GLY A 139 3.31 -5.69 8.42
N LEU A 140 2.47 -4.79 7.90
CA LEU A 140 1.98 -3.62 8.63
C LEU A 140 0.64 -3.93 9.33
N ASP A 141 -0.07 -2.90 9.81
CA ASP A 141 -1.38 -3.08 10.47
C ASP A 141 -2.44 -3.51 9.44
N GLU A 142 -2.90 -4.76 9.55
CA GLU A 142 -3.87 -5.37 8.64
C GLU A 142 -5.21 -4.61 8.61
N ASN A 143 -5.67 -4.10 9.76
CA ASN A 143 -6.92 -3.34 9.81
C ASN A 143 -6.81 -2.02 9.03
N ALA A 144 -5.65 -1.34 9.17
CA ALA A 144 -5.42 -0.11 8.44
C ALA A 144 -5.27 -0.36 6.93
N ILE A 145 -4.66 -1.49 6.52
CA ILE A 145 -4.58 -1.89 5.11
C ILE A 145 -5.96 -2.19 4.55
N GLN A 146 -6.78 -2.94 5.30
CA GLN A 146 -8.15 -3.24 4.88
C GLN A 146 -8.98 -1.95 4.72
N GLU A 147 -8.88 -1.02 5.68
CA GLU A 147 -9.60 0.25 5.64
C GLU A 147 -9.28 1.06 4.37
N ILE A 148 -7.99 1.24 4.04
CA ILE A 148 -7.59 1.98 2.82
C ILE A 148 -7.98 1.24 1.54
N THR A 149 -7.92 -0.10 1.54
CA THR A 149 -8.35 -0.94 0.41
C THR A 149 -9.85 -0.83 0.16
N GLU A 150 -10.66 -0.92 1.22
CA GLU A 150 -12.10 -0.73 1.13
C GLU A 150 -12.47 0.68 0.69
N GLN A 151 -11.79 1.70 1.22
CA GLN A 151 -11.99 3.09 0.83
C GLN A 151 -11.73 3.30 -0.67
N ALA A 152 -10.65 2.76 -1.22
CA ALA A 152 -10.35 2.82 -2.64
C ALA A 152 -11.44 2.12 -3.47
N ASN A 153 -11.87 0.91 -3.04
CA ASN A 153 -12.93 0.17 -3.72
C ASN A 153 -14.27 0.93 -3.71
N TYR A 154 -14.65 1.58 -2.60
CA TYR A 154 -15.86 2.42 -2.55
C TYR A 154 -15.78 3.63 -3.45
N ALA A 155 -14.58 4.21 -3.63
CA ALA A 155 -14.35 5.30 -4.56
C ALA A 155 -14.32 4.85 -6.04
N GLY A 156 -14.33 3.53 -6.31
CA GLY A 156 -14.16 2.97 -7.65
C GLY A 156 -12.72 3.12 -8.18
N GLU A 157 -11.76 3.30 -7.27
CA GLU A 157 -10.35 3.44 -7.58
C GLU A 157 -9.62 2.10 -7.44
N TYR A 158 -8.47 1.99 -8.09
CA TYR A 158 -7.61 0.82 -7.93
C TYR A 158 -7.07 0.77 -6.48
N PRO A 159 -7.24 -0.34 -5.74
CA PRO A 159 -6.82 -0.44 -4.34
C PRO A 159 -5.31 -0.65 -4.22
N GLY A 160 -4.54 0.33 -4.64
CA GLY A 160 -3.09 0.28 -4.70
C GLY A 160 -2.50 1.38 -5.57
N LEU A 161 -1.29 1.16 -6.02
CA LEU A 161 -0.58 2.04 -6.93
C LEU A 161 -0.57 1.44 -8.34
N LYS A 162 -0.99 2.20 -9.33
CA LYS A 162 -0.94 1.79 -10.74
C LYS A 162 -0.50 2.93 -11.64
N ILE A 163 0.07 2.56 -12.78
CA ILE A 163 0.38 3.44 -13.91
C ILE A 163 -0.32 2.92 -15.15
N GLY A 164 -0.69 3.84 -16.02
CA GLY A 164 -1.41 3.52 -17.25
C GLY A 164 -2.86 3.10 -17.04
N ASP A 165 -3.51 2.74 -18.14
CA ASP A 165 -4.86 2.20 -18.17
C ASP A 165 -5.06 1.46 -19.49
N ILE A 166 -5.61 0.24 -19.44
CA ILE A 166 -5.85 -0.57 -20.63
C ILE A 166 -7.17 -0.22 -21.36
N THR A 167 -7.97 0.68 -20.80
CA THR A 167 -9.26 1.10 -21.35
C THR A 167 -9.18 2.48 -22.01
N THR A 168 -8.36 3.37 -21.45
CA THR A 168 -8.24 4.75 -21.90
C THR A 168 -6.78 5.19 -21.95
N ASP A 169 -6.44 6.01 -22.95
CA ASP A 169 -5.11 6.59 -23.05
C ASP A 169 -4.97 7.74 -22.05
N ASN A 170 -4.23 7.48 -20.96
CA ASN A 170 -3.90 8.45 -19.93
C ASN A 170 -2.41 8.85 -19.93
N ASN A 171 -1.69 8.61 -21.06
CA ASN A 171 -0.24 8.82 -21.17
C ASN A 171 0.57 8.05 -20.11
N ASN A 172 0.12 6.87 -19.73
CA ASN A 172 0.70 6.06 -18.67
C ASN A 172 0.88 6.85 -17.34
N ALA A 173 -0.07 7.71 -17.02
CA ALA A 173 -0.05 8.47 -15.76
C ALA A 173 -0.25 7.53 -14.56
N GLY A 174 0.35 7.90 -13.42
CA GLY A 174 0.08 7.22 -12.15
C GLY A 174 -1.21 7.72 -11.50
N ASN A 175 -1.81 6.89 -10.65
CA ASN A 175 -3.02 7.22 -9.88
C ASN A 175 -2.72 7.98 -8.56
N TRP A 176 -1.52 8.58 -8.42
CA TRP A 176 -1.09 9.29 -7.22
C TRP A 176 -0.79 10.76 -7.49
#